data_c9e3ee4ae533535eedc4eae1d19de9a8
#
_entry.id   c9e3ee4ae533535eedc4eae1d19de9a8
#
_cell.length_a   1.000
_cell.length_b   1.000
_cell.length_c   1.000
_cell.angle_alpha   90.00
_cell.angle_beta   90.00
_cell.angle_gamma   90.00
#
_symmetry.space_group_name_H-M   'P 1'
#
loop_
_entity.id
_entity.type
_entity.pdbx_description
1 polymer ?
#
loop_
_entity_poly.entity_id
_entity_poly.type
_entity_poly.pdbx_seq_one_letter_code
_entity_poly.pdbx_strand_id
1 'polypeptide(L)'
;MRDMYRKMHLANIVGKYVNGNMKRRDFLKNAGMLGLGAGCLGTMGTMSRKFIPQAHAGSHGIEWRGDMMDWLKDVSSPFRGQTVSLATESTPPSNAINTTLKPFFEEVTGIKVNIEVLPLEQVLQKLTLDVASGLGTYDTYYLDQSWMAAFRGDAEDPRELYAANPTLAMPNYNFDDFLGPLVDGISMYDGTMVGVPYDIPVFIMMYRDDVYKELGLSVPTTFDQYMSNAQVIQAAKLGHLNPDGRPIYGTNGQMKSGHYSLECDWTMFAWAFGGSITNPDGSFAGNDANGLAGMDYWTKLKEYMPSGVTSWTWDGQGQDILQGGSAQTISWGEFFPWWDSDESNVQGKMMAAACPAPASPLRSTSDCGYGEIPGVAHQGGSSLAVSCLLYTSDA
;
A
#
# COMPACT_ATOMS: atom_id res chain seq x y z
N MET A 1 -0.86 32.07 21.92
CA MET A 1 0.13 31.29 22.69
C MET A 1 0.03 29.76 22.49
N ARG A 2 -1.11 29.10 22.66
CA ARG A 2 -1.27 27.66 22.48
C ARG A 2 -0.90 27.16 21.06
N ASP A 3 -1.25 27.91 20.02
CA ASP A 3 -1.02 27.51 18.62
C ASP A 3 0.47 27.64 18.21
N MET A 4 1.14 28.66 18.73
CA MET A 4 2.58 28.86 18.53
C MET A 4 3.40 27.77 19.25
N TYR A 5 2.98 27.35 20.44
CA TYR A 5 3.61 26.26 21.20
C TYR A 5 3.47 24.92 20.48
N ARG A 6 2.28 24.63 19.89
CA ARG A 6 2.05 23.44 19.07
C ARG A 6 2.93 23.41 17.82
N LYS A 7 3.06 24.54 17.11
CA LYS A 7 3.92 24.66 15.91
C LYS A 7 5.40 24.47 16.23
N MET A 8 5.88 25.07 17.31
CA MET A 8 7.27 24.91 17.77
C MET A 8 7.55 23.47 18.22
N HIS A 9 6.61 22.82 18.90
CA HIS A 9 6.77 21.45 19.37
C HIS A 9 6.73 20.48 18.20
N LEU A 10 5.86 20.69 17.23
CA LEU A 10 5.80 19.92 15.99
C LEU A 10 7.10 20.05 15.18
N ALA A 11 7.61 21.27 15.01
CA ALA A 11 8.88 21.50 14.31
C ALA A 11 10.06 20.79 14.99
N ASN A 12 10.07 20.74 16.32
CA ASN A 12 11.10 20.04 17.09
C ASN A 12 10.98 18.49 16.92
N ILE A 13 9.76 17.94 16.93
CA ILE A 13 9.50 16.50 16.73
C ILE A 13 9.87 16.10 15.32
N VAL A 14 9.47 16.88 14.31
CA VAL A 14 9.83 16.67 12.90
C VAL A 14 11.35 16.76 12.73
N GLY A 15 12.00 17.76 13.32
CA GLY A 15 13.47 17.88 13.26
C GLY A 15 14.21 16.70 13.89
N LYS A 16 13.70 16.16 15.01
CA LYS A 16 14.29 14.97 15.64
C LYS A 16 14.10 13.71 14.80
N TYR A 17 12.95 13.57 14.16
CA TYR A 17 12.66 12.43 13.28
C TYR A 17 13.53 12.49 12.01
N VAL A 18 13.56 13.62 11.32
CA VAL A 18 14.34 13.83 10.09
C VAL A 18 15.84 13.67 10.33
N ASN A 19 16.34 14.09 11.50
CA ASN A 19 17.75 13.96 11.86
C ASN A 19 18.10 12.60 12.50
N GLY A 20 17.23 11.58 12.42
CA GLY A 20 17.47 10.24 12.96
C GLY A 20 17.49 10.13 14.49
N ASN A 21 17.17 11.21 15.21
CA ASN A 21 17.19 11.27 16.68
C ASN A 21 15.85 10.86 17.33
N MET A 22 14.90 10.32 16.55
CA MET A 22 13.61 9.84 17.01
C MET A 22 13.13 8.68 16.14
N LYS A 23 12.68 7.59 16.75
CA LYS A 23 12.08 6.47 16.03
C LYS A 23 10.72 6.86 15.46
N ARG A 24 10.34 6.27 14.31
CA ARG A 24 9.05 6.52 13.65
C ARG A 24 7.86 6.34 14.58
N ARG A 25 7.88 5.31 15.43
CA ARG A 25 6.83 5.04 16.43
C ARG A 25 6.66 6.18 17.44
N ASP A 26 7.78 6.75 17.91
CA ASP A 26 7.76 7.86 18.86
C ASP A 26 7.35 9.17 18.17
N PHE A 27 7.70 9.34 16.91
CA PHE A 27 7.20 10.44 16.09
C PHE A 27 5.68 10.37 15.95
N LEU A 28 5.11 9.22 15.57
CA LEU A 28 3.67 9.04 15.40
C LEU A 28 2.91 9.19 16.72
N LYS A 29 3.44 8.66 17.84
CA LYS A 29 2.86 8.84 19.18
C LYS A 29 2.83 10.33 19.59
N ASN A 30 3.94 11.04 19.39
CA ASN A 30 4.04 12.44 19.77
C ASN A 30 3.20 13.33 18.85
N ALA A 31 3.11 13.02 17.56
CA ALA A 31 2.22 13.70 16.63
C ALA A 31 0.74 13.48 16.98
N GLY A 32 0.36 12.25 17.34
CA GLY A 32 -1.00 11.93 17.82
C GLY A 32 -1.38 12.65 19.12
N MET A 33 -0.49 12.74 20.10
CA MET A 33 -0.71 13.48 21.35
C MET A 33 -0.88 14.99 21.15
N LEU A 34 -0.40 15.54 20.04
CA LEU A 34 -0.61 16.94 19.68
C LEU A 34 -1.98 17.20 19.02
N GLY A 35 -2.81 16.18 18.92
CA GLY A 35 -4.14 16.28 18.30
C GLY A 35 -4.08 16.58 16.79
N LEU A 36 -3.01 16.10 16.14
CA LEU A 36 -2.88 16.13 14.69
C LEU A 36 -3.71 14.98 14.10
N GLY A 37 -5.02 15.13 14.18
CA GLY A 37 -5.94 14.28 13.43
C GLY A 37 -5.76 14.47 11.92
N ALA A 38 -6.43 13.65 11.11
CA ALA A 38 -6.33 13.58 9.65
C ALA A 38 -6.31 14.92 8.88
N GLY A 39 -6.78 16.02 9.49
CA GLY A 39 -6.68 17.37 8.92
C GLY A 39 -5.26 17.93 8.74
N CYS A 40 -4.25 17.37 9.40
CA CYS A 40 -2.86 17.82 9.24
C CYS A 40 -2.08 17.07 8.15
N LEU A 41 -2.59 15.95 7.65
CA LEU A 41 -1.98 15.24 6.53
C LEU A 41 -2.07 16.05 5.22
N GLY A 42 -3.14 16.85 5.04
CA GLY A 42 -3.27 17.75 3.89
C GLY A 42 -2.21 18.86 3.83
N THR A 43 -1.73 19.31 4.99
CA THR A 43 -0.62 20.30 5.06
C THR A 43 0.75 19.65 4.96
N MET A 44 0.88 18.34 5.24
CA MET A 44 2.11 17.60 5.01
C MET A 44 2.42 17.39 3.52
N GLY A 45 1.41 17.26 2.65
CA GLY A 45 1.60 17.14 1.19
C GLY A 45 2.30 18.38 0.59
N THR A 46 1.96 19.58 1.08
CA THR A 46 2.62 20.83 0.68
C THR A 46 3.92 21.11 1.44
N MET A 47 4.08 20.56 2.65
CA MET A 47 5.34 20.62 3.39
C MET A 47 6.38 19.62 2.87
N SER A 48 5.96 18.45 2.34
CA SER A 48 6.91 17.45 1.85
C SER A 48 7.76 17.94 0.67
N ARG A 49 7.21 18.82 -0.18
CA ARG A 49 8.02 19.47 -1.25
C ARG A 49 9.10 20.45 -0.73
N LYS A 50 8.98 20.92 0.53
CA LYS A 50 9.99 21.83 1.13
C LYS A 50 10.91 21.15 2.14
N PHE A 51 10.59 19.93 2.58
CA PHE A 51 11.30 19.21 3.63
C PHE A 51 11.85 17.84 3.21
N ILE A 52 11.65 17.43 1.96
CA ILE A 52 12.53 16.41 1.39
C ILE A 52 13.82 17.18 1.09
N PRO A 53 14.94 16.92 1.80
CA PRO A 53 16.22 17.45 1.35
C PRO A 53 16.34 17.04 -0.13
N GLN A 54 16.63 17.99 -1.02
CA GLN A 54 17.07 17.60 -2.35
C GLN A 54 18.23 16.64 -2.11
N ALA A 55 17.99 15.35 -2.35
CA ALA A 55 19.02 14.36 -2.25
C ALA A 55 20.16 14.86 -3.14
N HIS A 56 21.28 15.17 -2.53
CA HIS A 56 22.48 15.43 -3.30
C HIS A 56 22.72 14.14 -4.05
N ALA A 57 22.61 14.22 -5.37
CA ALA A 57 22.71 13.08 -6.25
C ALA A 57 24.11 12.44 -6.11
N GLY A 58 24.23 11.52 -5.17
CA GLY A 58 25.04 10.36 -5.39
C GLY A 58 24.42 9.60 -6.55
N SER A 59 25.17 8.74 -7.25
CA SER A 59 24.65 7.92 -8.32
C SER A 59 23.25 7.40 -7.94
N HIS A 60 22.25 7.72 -8.73
CA HIS A 60 20.83 7.36 -8.58
C HIS A 60 19.99 8.12 -7.53
N GLY A 61 20.48 9.19 -6.90
CA GLY A 61 19.67 10.04 -5.99
C GLY A 61 19.28 9.39 -4.65
N ILE A 62 19.95 8.31 -4.24
CA ILE A 62 19.72 7.60 -2.99
C ILE A 62 20.79 8.03 -1.99
N GLU A 63 20.36 8.61 -0.87
CA GLU A 63 21.23 8.93 0.26
C GLU A 63 21.10 7.85 1.33
N TRP A 64 22.15 7.06 1.49
CA TRP A 64 22.25 6.01 2.50
C TRP A 64 23.10 6.46 3.66
N ARG A 65 22.81 5.96 4.87
CA ARG A 65 23.71 6.17 6.01
C ARG A 65 25.06 5.50 5.75
N GLY A 66 26.14 6.17 6.11
CA GLY A 66 27.49 5.68 5.87
C GLY A 66 27.77 4.28 6.43
N ASP A 67 27.28 4.00 7.65
CA ASP A 67 27.39 2.70 8.30
C ASP A 67 26.72 1.56 7.51
N MET A 68 25.58 1.83 6.90
CA MET A 68 24.88 0.86 6.06
C MET A 68 25.61 0.61 4.74
N MET A 69 26.17 1.66 4.14
CA MET A 69 26.92 1.54 2.90
C MET A 69 28.21 0.75 3.07
N ASP A 70 28.93 1.00 4.14
CA ASP A 70 30.15 0.27 4.46
C ASP A 70 29.85 -1.19 4.72
N TRP A 71 28.80 -1.47 5.54
CA TRP A 71 28.31 -2.83 5.75
C TRP A 71 27.95 -3.51 4.44
N LEU A 72 27.14 -2.87 3.57
CA LEU A 72 26.69 -3.48 2.31
C LEU A 72 27.85 -3.84 1.39
N LYS A 73 28.86 -2.98 1.29
CA LYS A 73 30.08 -3.24 0.51
C LYS A 73 30.88 -4.42 1.06
N ASP A 74 31.04 -4.45 2.37
CA ASP A 74 31.83 -5.48 3.06
C ASP A 74 31.18 -6.86 2.94
N VAL A 75 29.88 -6.98 3.28
CA VAL A 75 29.17 -8.27 3.24
C VAL A 75 28.97 -8.80 1.82
N SER A 76 28.83 -7.92 0.84
CA SER A 76 28.64 -8.33 -0.56
C SER A 76 29.95 -8.71 -1.26
N SER A 77 31.08 -8.35 -0.69
CA SER A 77 32.40 -8.54 -1.32
C SER A 77 32.66 -9.99 -1.78
N PRO A 78 32.35 -11.04 -1.02
CA PRO A 78 32.54 -12.44 -1.45
C PRO A 78 31.62 -12.87 -2.60
N PHE A 79 30.53 -12.16 -2.81
CA PHE A 79 29.45 -12.51 -3.74
C PHE A 79 29.47 -11.71 -5.05
N ARG A 80 30.48 -10.88 -5.25
CA ARG A 80 30.63 -10.07 -6.47
C ARG A 80 30.62 -10.94 -7.72
N GLY A 81 29.83 -10.54 -8.72
CA GLY A 81 29.67 -11.28 -9.96
C GLY A 81 28.59 -12.36 -9.95
N GLN A 82 28.00 -12.66 -8.78
CA GLN A 82 26.83 -13.53 -8.71
C GLN A 82 25.59 -12.82 -9.23
N THR A 83 24.54 -13.61 -9.47
CA THR A 83 23.23 -13.12 -9.91
C THR A 83 22.17 -13.61 -8.95
N VAL A 84 21.24 -12.72 -8.58
CA VAL A 84 20.04 -13.01 -7.82
C VAL A 84 18.83 -12.75 -8.69
N SER A 85 17.86 -13.67 -8.67
CA SER A 85 16.63 -13.60 -9.47
C SER A 85 15.42 -13.34 -8.59
N LEU A 86 14.62 -12.33 -8.98
CA LEU A 86 13.39 -11.92 -8.30
C LEU A 86 12.20 -11.95 -9.26
N ALA A 87 11.13 -12.65 -8.89
CA ALA A 87 9.82 -12.48 -9.51
C ALA A 87 8.95 -11.55 -8.64
N THR A 88 8.38 -10.51 -9.24
CA THR A 88 7.56 -9.54 -8.50
C THR A 88 6.36 -9.07 -9.30
N GLU A 89 5.33 -8.62 -8.59
CA GLU A 89 4.17 -7.98 -9.22
C GLU A 89 4.54 -6.62 -9.81
N SER A 90 3.84 -6.24 -10.89
CA SER A 90 3.94 -4.91 -11.50
C SER A 90 3.17 -3.88 -10.68
N THR A 91 3.77 -3.45 -9.58
CA THR A 91 3.27 -2.35 -8.74
C THR A 91 4.17 -1.12 -8.85
N PRO A 92 3.69 0.09 -8.47
CA PRO A 92 4.53 1.27 -8.42
C PRO A 92 5.81 1.09 -7.58
N PRO A 93 5.77 0.49 -6.37
CA PRO A 93 6.99 0.16 -5.60
C PRO A 93 7.94 -0.78 -6.34
N SER A 94 7.45 -1.86 -6.94
CA SER A 94 8.28 -2.82 -7.69
C SER A 94 8.97 -2.18 -8.89
N ASN A 95 8.25 -1.32 -9.62
CA ASN A 95 8.80 -0.58 -10.73
C ASN A 95 9.88 0.43 -10.27
N ALA A 96 9.66 1.12 -9.16
CA ALA A 96 10.66 2.02 -8.57
C ALA A 96 11.92 1.28 -8.14
N ILE A 97 11.79 0.10 -7.54
CA ILE A 97 12.92 -0.75 -7.17
C ILE A 97 13.69 -1.18 -8.42
N ASN A 98 13.01 -1.65 -9.46
CA ASN A 98 13.66 -2.09 -10.69
C ASN A 98 14.41 -0.96 -11.42
N THR A 99 13.85 0.25 -11.42
CA THR A 99 14.42 1.39 -12.15
C THR A 99 15.43 2.21 -11.36
N THR A 100 15.33 2.23 -10.04
CA THR A 100 16.11 3.12 -9.16
C THR A 100 17.02 2.36 -8.20
N LEU A 101 16.48 1.42 -7.42
CA LEU A 101 17.27 0.73 -6.38
C LEU A 101 18.19 -0.33 -6.97
N LYS A 102 17.72 -1.09 -7.95
CA LYS A 102 18.53 -2.15 -8.59
C LYS A 102 19.84 -1.63 -9.17
N PRO A 103 19.87 -0.58 -10.03
CA PRO A 103 21.13 -0.06 -10.56
C PRO A 103 22.11 0.35 -9.47
N PHE A 104 21.59 0.98 -8.42
CA PHE A 104 22.39 1.38 -7.27
C PHE A 104 22.96 0.16 -6.51
N PHE A 105 22.12 -0.82 -6.21
CA PHE A 105 22.56 -2.05 -5.55
C PHE A 105 23.62 -2.81 -6.36
N GLU A 106 23.42 -2.95 -7.66
CA GLU A 106 24.39 -3.60 -8.56
C GLU A 106 25.73 -2.87 -8.61
N GLU A 107 25.71 -1.53 -8.63
CA GLU A 107 26.92 -0.71 -8.60
C GLU A 107 27.72 -0.92 -7.31
N VAL A 108 27.04 -0.87 -6.18
CA VAL A 108 27.66 -0.97 -4.84
C VAL A 108 28.19 -2.36 -4.57
N THR A 109 27.36 -3.37 -4.81
CA THR A 109 27.66 -4.77 -4.43
C THR A 109 28.42 -5.54 -5.49
N GLY A 110 28.24 -5.19 -6.77
CA GLY A 110 28.71 -6.00 -7.90
C GLY A 110 27.92 -7.28 -8.08
N ILE A 111 26.81 -7.48 -7.36
CA ILE A 111 25.85 -8.58 -7.54
C ILE A 111 24.86 -8.14 -8.61
N LYS A 112 24.54 -9.02 -9.57
CA LYS A 112 23.51 -8.76 -10.57
C LYS A 112 22.12 -9.12 -10.02
N VAL A 113 21.11 -8.35 -10.37
CA VAL A 113 19.73 -8.62 -9.97
C VAL A 113 18.86 -8.74 -11.23
N ASN A 114 18.31 -9.90 -11.47
CA ASN A 114 17.32 -10.11 -12.51
C ASN A 114 15.93 -9.95 -11.90
N ILE A 115 15.25 -8.86 -12.22
CA ILE A 115 13.88 -8.63 -11.75
C ILE A 115 12.91 -8.87 -12.90
N GLU A 116 12.05 -9.87 -12.73
CA GLU A 116 10.93 -10.13 -13.61
C GLU A 116 9.66 -9.50 -13.04
N VAL A 117 9.20 -8.42 -13.67
CA VAL A 117 8.02 -7.65 -13.25
C VAL A 117 6.82 -8.14 -14.06
N LEU A 118 5.79 -8.66 -13.40
CA LEU A 118 4.69 -9.43 -14.00
C LEU A 118 3.34 -9.01 -13.44
N PRO A 119 2.23 -9.26 -14.18
CA PRO A 119 0.90 -9.28 -13.56
C PRO A 119 0.81 -10.32 -12.44
N LEU A 120 0.02 -10.03 -11.39
CA LEU A 120 -0.06 -10.84 -10.17
C LEU A 120 -0.29 -12.34 -10.44
N GLU A 121 -1.24 -12.66 -11.33
CA GLU A 121 -1.57 -14.06 -11.65
C GLU A 121 -0.41 -14.80 -12.34
N GLN A 122 0.42 -14.10 -13.10
CA GLN A 122 1.59 -14.68 -13.72
C GLN A 122 2.70 -14.94 -12.69
N VAL A 123 2.84 -14.07 -11.69
CA VAL A 123 3.74 -14.33 -10.54
C VAL A 123 3.33 -15.64 -9.88
N LEU A 124 2.07 -15.78 -9.49
CA LEU A 124 1.55 -17.01 -8.86
C LEU A 124 1.81 -18.26 -9.71
N GLN A 125 1.52 -18.18 -11.01
CA GLN A 125 1.74 -19.32 -11.92
C GLN A 125 3.21 -19.75 -11.98
N LYS A 126 4.12 -18.78 -12.13
CA LYS A 126 5.55 -19.06 -12.23
C LYS A 126 6.12 -19.61 -10.93
N LEU A 127 5.76 -19.05 -9.80
CA LEU A 127 6.19 -19.54 -8.49
C LEU A 127 5.66 -20.97 -8.23
N THR A 128 4.38 -21.22 -8.55
CA THR A 128 3.79 -22.55 -8.41
C THR A 128 4.55 -23.58 -9.26
N LEU A 129 4.91 -23.22 -10.49
CA LEU A 129 5.68 -24.10 -11.37
C LEU A 129 7.12 -24.31 -10.87
N ASP A 130 7.77 -23.25 -10.39
CA ASP A 130 9.15 -23.32 -9.89
C ASP A 130 9.24 -24.22 -8.67
N VAL A 131 8.37 -24.02 -7.70
CA VAL A 131 8.27 -24.85 -6.48
C VAL A 131 7.92 -26.29 -6.82
N ALA A 132 6.89 -26.53 -7.66
CA ALA A 132 6.46 -27.87 -8.02
C ALA A 132 7.51 -28.66 -8.81
N SER A 133 8.36 -27.97 -9.59
CA SER A 133 9.44 -28.60 -10.36
C SER A 133 10.75 -28.73 -9.58
N GLY A 134 10.91 -27.98 -8.48
CA GLY A 134 12.15 -27.93 -7.71
C GLY A 134 13.31 -27.27 -8.47
N LEU A 135 13.03 -26.41 -9.47
CA LEU A 135 14.07 -25.81 -10.31
C LEU A 135 14.87 -24.72 -9.63
N GLY A 136 14.26 -23.97 -8.67
CA GLY A 136 14.92 -22.84 -8.02
C GLY A 136 15.27 -21.71 -9.00
N THR A 137 14.35 -21.39 -9.90
CA THR A 137 14.54 -20.31 -10.90
C THR A 137 14.62 -18.94 -10.23
N TYR A 138 13.89 -18.77 -9.13
CA TYR A 138 13.84 -17.54 -8.37
C TYR A 138 14.45 -17.72 -6.99
N ASP A 139 15.44 -16.88 -6.67
CA ASP A 139 16.07 -16.81 -5.34
C ASP A 139 15.16 -16.11 -4.33
N THR A 140 14.44 -15.10 -4.81
CA THR A 140 13.49 -14.32 -4.02
C THR A 140 12.22 -14.08 -4.84
N TYR A 141 11.10 -13.86 -4.16
CA TYR A 141 9.84 -13.60 -4.85
C TYR A 141 8.86 -12.79 -4.02
N TYR A 142 8.03 -12.06 -4.72
CA TYR A 142 6.85 -11.39 -4.18
C TYR A 142 5.85 -12.47 -3.73
N LEU A 143 5.56 -12.52 -2.45
CA LEU A 143 4.61 -13.43 -1.85
C LEU A 143 3.39 -12.65 -1.36
N ASP A 144 2.32 -12.69 -2.13
CA ASP A 144 1.05 -12.06 -1.75
C ASP A 144 0.46 -12.70 -0.49
N GLN A 145 -0.20 -11.89 0.36
CA GLN A 145 -0.81 -12.35 1.60
C GLN A 145 -1.78 -13.53 1.40
N SER A 146 -2.49 -13.57 0.28
CA SER A 146 -3.43 -14.65 -0.04
C SER A 146 -2.77 -16.00 -0.33
N TRP A 147 -1.45 -16.00 -0.59
CA TRP A 147 -0.69 -17.21 -0.91
C TRP A 147 0.16 -17.74 0.24
N MET A 148 0.27 -17.03 1.35
CA MET A 148 1.15 -17.40 2.48
C MET A 148 0.96 -18.86 2.92
N ALA A 149 -0.30 -19.30 3.03
CA ALA A 149 -0.61 -20.68 3.41
C ALA A 149 -0.08 -21.73 2.42
N ALA A 150 -0.11 -21.40 1.12
CA ALA A 150 0.33 -22.31 0.07
C ALA A 150 1.85 -22.42 -0.02
N PHE A 151 2.57 -21.32 0.23
CA PHE A 151 4.02 -21.24 0.04
C PHE A 151 4.83 -21.24 1.35
N ARG A 152 4.18 -21.40 2.51
CA ARG A 152 4.87 -21.33 3.81
C ARG A 152 6.01 -22.34 3.96
N GLY A 153 5.92 -23.50 3.30
CA GLY A 153 6.93 -24.55 3.31
C GLY A 153 8.04 -24.35 2.28
N ASP A 154 7.90 -23.35 1.41
CA ASP A 154 8.79 -23.07 0.31
C ASP A 154 9.55 -21.74 0.48
N ALA A 155 9.31 -21.07 1.60
CA ALA A 155 9.94 -19.82 1.99
C ALA A 155 10.73 -19.98 3.28
N GLU A 156 11.94 -19.42 3.30
CA GLU A 156 12.77 -19.34 4.50
C GLU A 156 12.25 -18.27 5.46
N ASP A 157 12.34 -18.54 6.78
CA ASP A 157 12.06 -17.51 7.78
C ASP A 157 13.24 -16.52 7.84
N PRO A 158 13.07 -15.24 7.46
CA PRO A 158 14.16 -14.29 7.43
C PRO A 158 14.75 -14.02 8.82
N ARG A 159 14.03 -14.27 9.91
CA ARG A 159 14.55 -14.14 11.29
C ARG A 159 15.53 -15.24 11.60
N GLU A 160 15.27 -16.46 11.12
CA GLU A 160 16.18 -17.61 11.27
C GLU A 160 17.43 -17.42 10.41
N LEU A 161 17.28 -16.98 9.15
CA LEU A 161 18.42 -16.66 8.29
C LEU A 161 19.30 -15.57 8.91
N TYR A 162 18.69 -14.53 9.46
CA TYR A 162 19.39 -13.45 10.14
C TYR A 162 20.16 -13.94 11.38
N ALA A 163 19.54 -14.79 12.21
CA ALA A 163 20.16 -15.35 13.39
C ALA A 163 21.30 -16.34 13.07
N ALA A 164 21.15 -17.12 12.01
CA ALA A 164 22.15 -18.09 11.56
C ALA A 164 23.40 -17.44 10.95
N ASN A 165 23.26 -16.22 10.42
CA ASN A 165 24.33 -15.52 9.70
C ASN A 165 24.66 -14.14 10.32
N PRO A 166 25.10 -14.06 11.57
CA PRO A 166 25.28 -12.80 12.28
C PRO A 166 26.35 -11.89 11.66
N THR A 167 27.31 -12.45 10.90
CA THR A 167 28.35 -11.69 10.21
C THR A 167 27.83 -11.01 8.93
N LEU A 168 26.74 -11.49 8.36
CA LEU A 168 26.08 -10.93 7.19
C LEU A 168 24.88 -10.05 7.58
N ALA A 169 24.47 -10.12 8.83
CA ALA A 169 23.31 -9.41 9.35
C ALA A 169 23.50 -7.90 9.28
N MET A 170 22.49 -7.19 8.78
CA MET A 170 22.52 -5.73 8.70
C MET A 170 22.58 -5.12 10.12
N PRO A 171 23.54 -4.22 10.41
CA PRO A 171 23.65 -3.61 11.72
C PRO A 171 22.38 -2.88 12.14
N ASN A 172 21.93 -3.12 13.37
CA ASN A 172 20.75 -2.46 13.94
C ASN A 172 19.43 -2.70 13.17
N TYR A 173 19.35 -3.75 12.34
CA TYR A 173 18.08 -4.16 11.76
C TYR A 173 17.15 -4.67 12.87
N ASN A 174 15.91 -4.20 12.85
CA ASN A 174 14.93 -4.54 13.88
C ASN A 174 13.61 -4.97 13.22
N PHE A 175 13.32 -6.27 13.28
CA PHE A 175 12.04 -6.82 12.79
C PHE A 175 10.83 -6.25 13.54
N ASP A 176 11.00 -5.83 14.81
CA ASP A 176 9.92 -5.25 15.62
C ASP A 176 9.63 -3.77 15.26
N ASP A 177 10.38 -3.17 14.33
CA ASP A 177 10.14 -1.79 13.90
C ASP A 177 9.00 -1.67 12.86
N PHE A 178 8.59 -2.78 12.30
CA PHE A 178 7.37 -2.87 11.48
C PHE A 178 6.12 -2.76 12.36
N LEU A 179 5.03 -2.30 11.78
CA LEU A 179 3.74 -2.23 12.47
C LEU A 179 3.20 -3.67 12.64
N GLY A 180 3.15 -4.16 13.88
CA GLY A 180 2.79 -5.54 14.20
C GLY A 180 1.54 -6.06 13.48
N PRO A 181 0.36 -5.37 13.54
CA PRO A 181 -0.84 -5.84 12.84
C PRO A 181 -0.67 -5.99 11.33
N LEU A 182 0.20 -5.20 10.70
CA LEU A 182 0.49 -5.31 9.27
C LEU A 182 1.37 -6.52 8.99
N VAL A 183 2.40 -6.73 9.82
CA VAL A 183 3.28 -7.92 9.71
C VAL A 183 2.47 -9.20 9.88
N ASP A 184 1.58 -9.23 10.88
CA ASP A 184 0.71 -10.38 11.14
C ASP A 184 -0.19 -10.70 9.93
N GLY A 185 -0.62 -9.67 9.19
CA GLY A 185 -1.48 -9.85 8.02
C GLY A 185 -0.77 -10.26 6.73
N ILE A 186 0.51 -9.92 6.56
CA ILE A 186 1.20 -10.06 5.26
C ILE A 186 2.48 -10.91 5.31
N SER A 187 3.02 -11.16 6.48
CA SER A 187 4.34 -11.83 6.63
C SER A 187 4.32 -12.99 7.60
N MET A 188 3.30 -13.11 8.45
CA MET A 188 3.24 -14.17 9.47
C MET A 188 2.18 -15.20 9.13
N TYR A 189 2.56 -16.45 9.11
CA TYR A 189 1.62 -17.57 8.97
C TYR A 189 2.01 -18.68 9.94
N ASP A 190 1.09 -19.01 10.85
CA ASP A 190 1.26 -20.10 11.84
C ASP A 190 2.59 -20.01 12.64
N GLY A 191 2.95 -18.77 13.03
CA GLY A 191 4.18 -18.46 13.79
C GLY A 191 5.46 -18.34 12.96
N THR A 192 5.43 -18.67 11.67
CA THR A 192 6.56 -18.54 10.74
C THR A 192 6.47 -17.20 10.01
N MET A 193 7.59 -16.49 9.87
CA MET A 193 7.71 -15.33 9.02
C MET A 193 8.06 -15.79 7.61
N VAL A 194 7.11 -15.71 6.68
CA VAL A 194 7.28 -16.21 5.30
C VAL A 194 8.05 -15.26 4.38
N GLY A 195 8.39 -14.08 4.87
CA GLY A 195 9.18 -13.09 4.14
C GLY A 195 9.21 -11.77 4.88
N VAL A 196 10.06 -10.84 4.43
CA VAL A 196 10.13 -9.48 4.96
C VAL A 196 8.98 -8.66 4.38
N PRO A 197 8.24 -7.87 5.19
CA PRO A 197 7.22 -6.97 4.67
C PRO A 197 7.78 -6.09 3.55
N TYR A 198 7.15 -6.14 2.38
CA TYR A 198 7.66 -5.50 1.17
C TYR A 198 6.77 -4.38 0.68
N ASP A 199 5.54 -4.70 0.32
CA ASP A 199 4.54 -3.77 -0.17
C ASP A 199 3.29 -3.91 0.69
N ILE A 200 2.82 -2.78 1.23
CA ILE A 200 1.70 -2.77 2.16
C ILE A 200 0.67 -1.73 1.70
N PRO A 201 0.02 -1.95 0.56
CA PRO A 201 -1.04 -1.08 0.11
C PRO A 201 -2.25 -1.20 1.05
N VAL A 202 -2.84 -0.07 1.38
CA VAL A 202 -4.06 0.02 2.16
C VAL A 202 -5.05 0.86 1.37
N PHE A 203 -6.31 0.45 1.36
CA PHE A 203 -7.36 1.30 0.82
C PHE A 203 -7.46 2.59 1.64
N ILE A 204 -7.39 3.71 0.96
CA ILE A 204 -7.67 5.03 1.52
C ILE A 204 -8.67 5.73 0.60
N MET A 205 -9.45 6.64 1.15
CA MET A 205 -10.25 7.52 0.33
C MET A 205 -9.35 8.59 -0.29
N MET A 206 -9.52 8.79 -1.61
CA MET A 206 -8.85 9.86 -2.34
C MET A 206 -9.86 10.62 -3.19
N TYR A 207 -9.65 11.92 -3.34
CA TYR A 207 -10.61 12.78 -4.03
C TYR A 207 -9.94 13.96 -4.73
N ARG A 208 -10.59 14.49 -5.74
CA ARG A 208 -10.18 15.68 -6.47
C ARG A 208 -10.59 16.95 -5.71
N ASP A 209 -9.62 17.63 -5.16
CA ASP A 209 -9.80 18.86 -4.38
C ASP A 209 -10.40 20.00 -5.22
N ASP A 210 -10.03 20.10 -6.50
CA ASP A 210 -10.60 21.07 -7.44
C ASP A 210 -12.11 20.86 -7.64
N VAL A 211 -12.56 19.61 -7.79
CA VAL A 211 -13.99 19.27 -7.91
C VAL A 211 -14.74 19.54 -6.62
N TYR A 212 -14.16 19.16 -5.48
CA TYR A 212 -14.79 19.38 -4.17
C TYR A 212 -14.95 20.87 -3.87
N LYS A 213 -13.94 21.68 -4.18
CA LYS A 213 -14.00 23.15 -4.01
C LYS A 213 -15.04 23.80 -4.91
N GLU A 214 -15.10 23.39 -6.17
CA GLU A 214 -16.06 23.96 -7.12
C GLU A 214 -17.50 23.70 -6.72
N LEU A 215 -17.79 22.49 -6.22
CA LEU A 215 -19.13 22.08 -5.80
C LEU A 215 -19.44 22.42 -4.33
N GLY A 216 -18.49 22.96 -3.58
CA GLY A 216 -18.66 23.23 -2.15
C GLY A 216 -18.85 21.97 -1.30
N LEU A 217 -18.27 20.82 -1.72
CA LEU A 217 -18.40 19.55 -1.02
C LEU A 217 -17.45 19.48 0.17
N SER A 218 -17.89 18.81 1.21
CA SER A 218 -17.06 18.42 2.35
C SER A 218 -16.51 17.00 2.13
N VAL A 219 -15.33 16.72 2.70
CA VAL A 219 -14.76 15.37 2.74
C VAL A 219 -15.72 14.46 3.51
N PRO A 220 -16.21 13.38 2.92
CA PRO A 220 -17.20 12.52 3.57
C PRO A 220 -16.56 11.72 4.71
N THR A 221 -17.23 11.67 5.83
CA THR A 221 -16.89 10.83 6.98
C THR A 221 -17.78 9.60 7.09
N THR A 222 -18.90 9.60 6.33
CA THR A 222 -19.83 8.45 6.25
C THR A 222 -20.05 8.01 4.81
N PHE A 223 -20.43 6.76 4.63
CA PHE A 223 -20.80 6.23 3.32
C PHE A 223 -22.03 6.92 2.72
N ASP A 224 -22.95 7.41 3.53
CA ASP A 224 -24.08 8.22 3.03
C ASP A 224 -23.61 9.53 2.42
N GLN A 225 -22.66 10.21 3.07
CA GLN A 225 -22.03 11.43 2.51
C GLN A 225 -21.21 11.12 1.26
N TYR A 226 -20.49 9.99 1.23
CA TYR A 226 -19.72 9.55 0.05
C TYR A 226 -20.63 9.33 -1.15
N MET A 227 -21.75 8.63 -0.96
CA MET A 227 -22.77 8.40 -1.98
C MET A 227 -23.40 9.73 -2.45
N SER A 228 -23.77 10.61 -1.50
CA SER A 228 -24.34 11.93 -1.82
C SER A 228 -23.36 12.78 -2.64
N ASN A 229 -22.07 12.79 -2.28
CA ASN A 229 -21.06 13.49 -3.06
C ASN A 229 -20.93 12.90 -4.48
N ALA A 230 -20.94 11.56 -4.61
CA ALA A 230 -20.90 10.91 -5.93
C ALA A 230 -22.07 11.33 -6.82
N GLN A 231 -23.28 11.42 -6.25
CA GLN A 231 -24.49 11.89 -6.96
C GLN A 231 -24.33 13.34 -7.46
N VAL A 232 -23.90 14.23 -6.58
CA VAL A 232 -23.71 15.66 -6.90
C VAL A 232 -22.65 15.84 -7.99
N ILE A 233 -21.52 15.16 -7.87
CA ILE A 233 -20.41 15.22 -8.84
C ILE A 233 -20.89 14.77 -10.21
N GLN A 234 -21.51 13.59 -10.28
CA GLN A 234 -21.98 13.04 -11.56
C GLN A 234 -23.05 13.91 -12.22
N ALA A 235 -23.97 14.48 -11.44
CA ALA A 235 -25.00 15.38 -11.95
C ALA A 235 -24.42 16.69 -12.53
N ALA A 236 -23.32 17.18 -11.95
CA ALA A 236 -22.65 18.41 -12.39
C ALA A 236 -21.87 18.27 -13.71
N LYS A 237 -21.51 17.05 -14.11
CA LYS A 237 -20.82 16.71 -15.36
C LYS A 237 -19.49 17.41 -15.65
N LEU A 238 -18.94 18.16 -14.83
CA LEU A 238 -17.72 18.99 -14.75
C LEU A 238 -16.64 18.75 -15.83
N GLY A 239 -17.04 18.59 -17.10
CA GLY A 239 -16.11 18.32 -18.22
C GLY A 239 -15.05 19.41 -18.40
N HIS A 240 -15.34 20.66 -18.01
CA HIS A 240 -14.40 21.77 -18.10
C HIS A 240 -13.18 21.63 -17.16
N LEU A 241 -13.25 20.74 -16.13
CA LEU A 241 -12.13 20.39 -15.27
C LEU A 241 -11.26 19.26 -15.83
N ASN A 242 -11.66 18.64 -16.95
CA ASN A 242 -10.88 17.64 -17.67
C ASN A 242 -10.23 18.22 -18.93
N PRO A 243 -8.96 17.90 -19.21
CA PRO A 243 -8.26 18.39 -20.40
C PRO A 243 -8.95 18.02 -21.72
N ASP A 244 -9.64 16.88 -21.76
CA ASP A 244 -10.35 16.37 -22.95
C ASP A 244 -11.86 16.67 -22.96
N GLY A 245 -12.35 17.40 -21.97
CA GLY A 245 -13.75 17.81 -21.87
C GLY A 245 -14.74 16.70 -21.47
N ARG A 246 -14.25 15.49 -21.15
CA ARG A 246 -15.13 14.39 -20.72
C ARG A 246 -15.79 14.69 -19.38
N PRO A 247 -17.09 14.33 -19.19
CA PRO A 247 -17.73 14.40 -17.89
C PRO A 247 -16.97 13.59 -16.82
N ILE A 248 -17.00 14.09 -15.59
CA ILE A 248 -16.39 13.43 -14.44
C ILE A 248 -17.45 12.58 -13.73
N TYR A 249 -17.13 11.32 -13.51
CA TYR A 249 -17.96 10.40 -12.72
C TYR A 249 -17.84 10.67 -11.22
N GLY A 250 -18.89 10.28 -10.50
CA GLY A 250 -18.95 10.47 -9.05
C GLY A 250 -17.86 9.69 -8.32
N THR A 251 -17.65 8.43 -8.72
CA THR A 251 -16.66 7.53 -8.12
C THR A 251 -16.27 6.44 -9.12
N ASN A 252 -15.37 5.55 -8.72
CA ASN A 252 -15.03 4.34 -9.46
C ASN A 252 -14.80 3.15 -8.52
N GLY A 253 -14.38 2.01 -9.07
CA GLY A 253 -14.10 0.77 -8.34
C GLY A 253 -13.42 -0.26 -9.24
N GLN A 254 -13.20 -1.45 -8.71
CA GLN A 254 -12.53 -2.58 -9.37
C GLN A 254 -13.43 -3.83 -9.34
N MET A 255 -14.27 -3.98 -10.37
CA MET A 255 -15.38 -4.95 -10.37
C MET A 255 -15.21 -6.08 -11.40
N LYS A 256 -13.99 -6.40 -11.83
CA LYS A 256 -13.75 -7.48 -12.79
C LYS A 256 -14.03 -8.83 -12.17
N SER A 257 -15.02 -9.54 -12.69
CA SER A 257 -15.34 -10.91 -12.27
C SER A 257 -14.16 -11.86 -12.51
N GLY A 258 -13.90 -12.75 -11.55
CA GLY A 258 -12.82 -13.73 -11.62
C GLY A 258 -11.42 -13.16 -11.34
N HIS A 259 -11.34 -11.93 -10.87
CA HIS A 259 -10.08 -11.31 -10.44
C HIS A 259 -10.12 -10.96 -8.96
N TYR A 260 -8.98 -11.10 -8.28
CA TYR A 260 -8.81 -10.83 -6.84
C TYR A 260 -9.25 -9.42 -6.42
N SER A 261 -9.07 -8.41 -7.30
CA SER A 261 -9.49 -7.04 -7.01
C SER A 261 -10.99 -6.90 -6.68
N LEU A 262 -11.84 -7.74 -7.27
CA LEU A 262 -13.27 -7.76 -6.95
C LEU A 262 -13.53 -8.12 -5.47
N GLU A 263 -12.76 -9.06 -4.97
CA GLU A 263 -12.84 -9.49 -3.58
C GLU A 263 -12.37 -8.38 -2.63
N CYS A 264 -11.36 -7.61 -2.99
CA CYS A 264 -10.87 -6.49 -2.18
C CYS A 264 -11.95 -5.44 -1.94
N ASP A 265 -12.66 -5.01 -2.99
CA ASP A 265 -13.79 -4.08 -2.87
C ASP A 265 -14.94 -4.70 -2.06
N TRP A 266 -15.30 -5.94 -2.37
CA TRP A 266 -16.39 -6.64 -1.68
C TRP A 266 -16.13 -6.79 -0.18
N THR A 267 -14.95 -7.27 0.20
CA THR A 267 -14.60 -7.48 1.60
C THR A 267 -14.56 -6.15 2.36
N MET A 268 -14.03 -5.09 1.75
CA MET A 268 -14.01 -3.76 2.35
C MET A 268 -15.42 -3.29 2.70
N PHE A 269 -16.39 -3.38 1.77
CA PHE A 269 -17.77 -2.99 2.07
C PHE A 269 -18.45 -3.94 3.06
N ALA A 270 -18.23 -5.25 2.97
CA ALA A 270 -18.80 -6.21 3.93
C ALA A 270 -18.32 -5.92 5.36
N TRP A 271 -17.03 -5.74 5.55
CA TRP A 271 -16.44 -5.42 6.87
C TRP A 271 -16.85 -4.03 7.37
N ALA A 272 -16.86 -3.03 6.49
CA ALA A 272 -17.27 -1.68 6.86
C ALA A 272 -18.70 -1.64 7.41
N PHE A 273 -19.59 -2.47 6.89
CA PHE A 273 -20.96 -2.61 7.38
C PHE A 273 -21.10 -3.60 8.56
N GLY A 274 -20.01 -4.13 9.08
CA GLY A 274 -19.96 -5.02 10.24
C GLY A 274 -20.21 -6.48 9.93
N GLY A 275 -20.20 -6.87 8.65
CA GLY A 275 -20.25 -8.26 8.21
C GLY A 275 -18.93 -9.00 8.44
N SER A 276 -18.94 -10.30 8.19
CA SER A 276 -17.77 -11.16 8.23
C SER A 276 -17.73 -11.99 6.94
N ILE A 277 -16.54 -12.42 6.53
CA ILE A 277 -16.38 -13.30 5.38
C ILE A 277 -16.47 -14.76 5.79
N THR A 278 -15.94 -15.08 6.96
CA THR A 278 -15.90 -16.42 7.51
C THR A 278 -16.40 -16.43 8.95
N ASN A 279 -17.09 -17.50 9.33
CA ASN A 279 -17.41 -17.83 10.71
C ASN A 279 -16.15 -18.41 11.43
N PRO A 280 -16.16 -18.49 12.78
CA PRO A 280 -15.04 -19.09 13.52
C PRO A 280 -14.75 -20.55 13.16
N ASP A 281 -15.71 -21.27 12.61
CA ASP A 281 -15.57 -22.65 12.15
C ASP A 281 -15.06 -22.75 10.68
N GLY A 282 -14.71 -21.61 10.04
CA GLY A 282 -14.25 -21.53 8.67
C GLY A 282 -15.35 -21.54 7.60
N SER A 283 -16.62 -21.68 7.99
CA SER A 283 -17.73 -21.61 7.03
C SER A 283 -17.95 -20.19 6.52
N PHE A 284 -18.55 -20.06 5.32
CA PHE A 284 -18.81 -18.77 4.71
C PHE A 284 -19.87 -17.97 5.49
N ALA A 285 -19.59 -16.71 5.78
CA ALA A 285 -20.45 -15.78 6.53
C ALA A 285 -20.84 -14.51 5.75
N GLY A 286 -20.33 -14.31 4.54
CA GLY A 286 -20.53 -13.08 3.77
C GLY A 286 -21.97 -12.81 3.33
N ASN A 287 -22.92 -13.70 3.61
CA ASN A 287 -24.33 -13.57 3.35
C ASN A 287 -25.16 -13.22 4.59
N ASP A 288 -24.53 -12.82 5.68
CA ASP A 288 -25.26 -12.28 6.83
C ASP A 288 -25.93 -10.93 6.49
N ALA A 289 -26.78 -10.42 7.38
CA ALA A 289 -27.53 -9.19 7.15
C ALA A 289 -26.61 -7.97 6.92
N ASN A 290 -25.45 -7.94 7.57
CA ASN A 290 -24.49 -6.86 7.48
C ASN A 290 -23.66 -6.93 6.18
N GLY A 291 -23.21 -8.12 5.81
CA GLY A 291 -22.54 -8.35 4.53
C GLY A 291 -23.45 -8.02 3.34
N LEU A 292 -24.72 -8.41 3.43
CA LEU A 292 -25.73 -8.05 2.41
C LEU A 292 -25.98 -6.54 2.35
N ALA A 293 -25.99 -5.83 3.49
CA ALA A 293 -26.13 -4.37 3.51
C ALA A 293 -24.95 -3.67 2.85
N GLY A 294 -23.71 -4.13 3.09
CA GLY A 294 -22.51 -3.65 2.39
C GLY A 294 -22.59 -3.87 0.88
N MET A 295 -23.07 -5.05 0.47
CA MET A 295 -23.24 -5.41 -0.95
C MET A 295 -24.33 -4.56 -1.63
N ASP A 296 -25.44 -4.30 -0.95
CA ASP A 296 -26.50 -3.42 -1.46
C ASP A 296 -25.98 -1.99 -1.65
N TYR A 297 -25.22 -1.47 -0.68
CA TYR A 297 -24.58 -0.18 -0.80
C TYR A 297 -23.62 -0.10 -2.01
N TRP A 298 -22.73 -1.07 -2.14
CA TRP A 298 -21.75 -1.13 -3.25
C TRP A 298 -22.43 -1.25 -4.61
N THR A 299 -23.50 -2.06 -4.70
CA THR A 299 -24.28 -2.20 -5.92
C THR A 299 -24.95 -0.89 -6.33
N LYS A 300 -25.47 -0.11 -5.37
CA LYS A 300 -26.05 1.22 -5.62
C LYS A 300 -24.97 2.23 -6.01
N LEU A 301 -23.79 2.18 -5.38
CA LEU A 301 -22.69 3.07 -5.68
C LEU A 301 -22.22 2.93 -7.14
N LYS A 302 -22.36 1.76 -7.75
CA LYS A 302 -22.04 1.49 -9.14
C LYS A 302 -22.77 2.41 -10.13
N GLU A 303 -23.94 2.95 -9.78
CA GLU A 303 -24.68 3.88 -10.63
C GLU A 303 -23.91 5.20 -10.90
N TYR A 304 -22.93 5.51 -10.06
CA TYR A 304 -22.09 6.71 -10.14
C TYR A 304 -20.69 6.41 -10.64
N MET A 305 -20.46 5.23 -11.21
CA MET A 305 -19.19 4.76 -11.75
C MET A 305 -19.21 4.73 -13.29
N PRO A 306 -18.05 4.80 -13.94
CA PRO A 306 -17.94 4.54 -15.38
C PRO A 306 -18.49 3.16 -15.76
N SER A 307 -19.10 3.04 -16.91
CA SER A 307 -19.70 1.77 -17.38
C SER A 307 -18.68 0.64 -17.55
N GLY A 308 -17.39 0.97 -17.75
CA GLY A 308 -16.29 0.00 -17.86
C GLY A 308 -15.87 -0.67 -16.57
N VAL A 309 -16.35 -0.21 -15.41
CA VAL A 309 -15.90 -0.66 -14.08
C VAL A 309 -15.97 -2.19 -13.88
N THR A 310 -16.92 -2.88 -14.54
CA THR A 310 -17.07 -4.33 -14.46
C THR A 310 -15.99 -5.14 -15.19
N SER A 311 -15.13 -4.45 -15.95
CA SER A 311 -13.95 -5.05 -16.60
C SER A 311 -12.63 -4.60 -15.96
N TRP A 312 -12.68 -3.73 -14.95
CA TRP A 312 -11.50 -3.15 -14.34
C TRP A 312 -11.01 -3.95 -13.13
N THR A 313 -9.71 -4.08 -13.10
CA THR A 313 -8.91 -4.41 -11.92
C THR A 313 -8.45 -3.09 -11.27
N TRP A 314 -7.51 -3.16 -10.31
CA TRP A 314 -6.84 -1.98 -9.76
C TRP A 314 -6.18 -1.10 -10.83
N ASP A 315 -5.61 -1.70 -11.90
CA ASP A 315 -5.02 -0.94 -13.00
C ASP A 315 -6.05 -0.05 -13.70
N GLY A 316 -7.23 -0.60 -14.00
CA GLY A 316 -8.33 0.14 -14.64
C GLY A 316 -8.85 1.26 -13.74
N GLN A 317 -8.99 0.98 -12.44
CA GLN A 317 -9.39 1.97 -11.44
C GLN A 317 -8.36 3.10 -11.33
N GLY A 318 -7.06 2.75 -11.22
CA GLY A 318 -5.98 3.71 -11.15
C GLY A 318 -5.86 4.57 -12.40
N GLN A 319 -5.97 3.95 -13.57
CA GLN A 319 -5.94 4.63 -14.87
C GLN A 319 -7.11 5.62 -15.06
N ASP A 320 -8.30 5.28 -14.58
CA ASP A 320 -9.45 6.18 -14.63
C ASP A 320 -9.20 7.48 -13.86
N ILE A 321 -8.67 7.41 -12.65
CA ILE A 321 -8.28 8.61 -11.88
C ILE A 321 -7.15 9.36 -12.58
N LEU A 322 -6.11 8.68 -13.07
CA LEU A 322 -5.00 9.30 -13.79
C LEU A 322 -5.49 10.17 -14.94
N GLN A 323 -6.50 9.68 -15.66
CA GLN A 323 -7.11 10.38 -16.80
C GLN A 323 -8.18 11.40 -16.38
N GLY A 324 -8.49 11.55 -15.10
CA GLY A 324 -9.51 12.48 -14.59
C GLY A 324 -10.95 11.99 -14.76
N GLY A 325 -11.15 10.69 -14.97
CA GLY A 325 -12.48 10.11 -15.24
C GLY A 325 -13.43 10.16 -14.06
N SER A 326 -12.94 10.00 -12.84
CA SER A 326 -13.74 10.05 -11.59
C SER A 326 -13.14 11.03 -10.59
N ALA A 327 -13.97 11.57 -9.69
CA ALA A 327 -13.56 12.61 -8.76
C ALA A 327 -13.26 12.12 -7.34
N GLN A 328 -13.75 10.96 -6.97
CA GLN A 328 -13.41 10.32 -5.69
C GLN A 328 -13.27 8.81 -5.89
N THR A 329 -12.49 8.18 -5.03
CA THR A 329 -12.24 6.74 -5.06
C THR A 329 -11.86 6.25 -3.67
N ILE A 330 -12.12 4.99 -3.37
CA ILE A 330 -11.48 4.24 -2.30
C ILE A 330 -10.60 3.22 -3.00
N SER A 331 -9.30 3.36 -2.87
CA SER A 331 -8.33 2.59 -3.64
C SER A 331 -7.00 2.48 -2.91
N TRP A 332 -6.07 1.76 -3.49
CA TRP A 332 -4.72 1.55 -2.98
C TRP A 332 -3.95 2.86 -2.85
N GLY A 333 -3.47 3.15 -1.64
CA GLY A 333 -2.72 4.37 -1.35
C GLY A 333 -1.42 4.52 -2.16
N GLU A 334 -0.88 3.42 -2.67
CA GLU A 334 0.31 3.38 -3.50
C GLU A 334 0.13 4.04 -4.89
N PHE A 335 -1.10 4.21 -5.37
CA PHE A 335 -1.37 4.92 -6.61
C PHE A 335 -1.21 6.43 -6.51
N PHE A 336 -1.20 6.99 -5.30
CA PHE A 336 -1.13 8.44 -5.11
C PHE A 336 0.07 9.11 -5.81
N PRO A 337 1.32 8.57 -5.73
CA PRO A 337 2.45 9.11 -6.48
C PRO A 337 2.27 9.07 -7.99
N TRP A 338 1.63 8.02 -8.52
CA TRP A 338 1.35 7.92 -9.95
C TRP A 338 0.37 9.00 -10.42
N TRP A 339 -0.66 9.29 -9.63
CA TRP A 339 -1.60 10.36 -9.92
C TRP A 339 -1.02 11.78 -9.76
N ASP A 340 0.13 11.92 -9.10
CA ASP A 340 0.90 13.19 -8.99
C ASP A 340 2.05 13.27 -10.03
N SER A 341 2.16 12.30 -10.94
CA SER A 341 3.16 12.28 -12.00
C SER A 341 2.84 13.25 -13.16
N ASP A 342 3.83 13.49 -14.02
CA ASP A 342 3.68 14.33 -15.21
C ASP A 342 2.72 13.75 -16.26
N GLU A 343 2.42 12.45 -16.19
CA GLU A 343 1.47 11.77 -17.09
C GLU A 343 0.01 11.96 -16.66
N SER A 344 -0.21 12.53 -15.48
CA SER A 344 -1.53 12.62 -14.85
C SER A 344 -2.29 13.88 -15.21
N ASN A 345 -3.53 13.72 -15.65
CA ASN A 345 -4.47 14.83 -15.84
C ASN A 345 -4.94 15.46 -14.51
N VAL A 346 -4.65 14.80 -13.40
CA VAL A 346 -5.03 15.21 -12.03
C VAL A 346 -3.84 15.57 -11.16
N GLN A 347 -2.66 15.78 -11.74
CA GLN A 347 -1.45 16.16 -11.01
C GLN A 347 -1.71 17.36 -10.10
N GLY A 348 -1.32 17.24 -8.83
CA GLY A 348 -1.49 18.27 -7.81
C GLY A 348 -2.93 18.52 -7.35
N LYS A 349 -3.92 17.73 -7.84
CA LYS A 349 -5.35 17.91 -7.55
C LYS A 349 -5.90 16.85 -6.60
N MET A 350 -5.20 15.71 -6.43
CA MET A 350 -5.64 14.63 -5.57
C MET A 350 -5.29 14.87 -4.11
N MET A 351 -6.22 14.57 -3.22
CA MET A 351 -6.08 14.60 -1.78
C MET A 351 -6.49 13.26 -1.18
N ALA A 352 -5.90 12.91 -0.04
CA ALA A 352 -6.21 11.70 0.69
C ALA A 352 -7.01 12.00 1.96
N ALA A 353 -7.89 11.08 2.33
CA ALA A 353 -8.69 11.12 3.55
C ALA A 353 -8.84 9.71 4.14
N ALA A 354 -9.31 9.62 5.37
CA ALA A 354 -9.73 8.36 5.97
C ALA A 354 -10.91 7.77 5.19
N CYS A 355 -11.00 6.44 5.12
CA CYS A 355 -12.16 5.77 4.56
C CYS A 355 -13.43 6.15 5.34
N PRO A 356 -14.56 6.38 4.66
CA PRO A 356 -15.83 6.62 5.32
C PRO A 356 -16.28 5.43 6.18
N ALA A 357 -17.13 5.69 7.17
CA ALA A 357 -17.76 4.69 8.00
C ALA A 357 -19.28 4.62 7.69
N PRO A 358 -20.01 3.55 8.02
CA PRO A 358 -21.46 3.58 8.10
C PRO A 358 -21.91 4.66 9.08
N ALA A 359 -23.05 5.31 8.80
CA ALA A 359 -23.62 6.35 9.69
C ALA A 359 -23.95 5.81 11.09
N SER A 360 -24.23 4.52 11.18
CA SER A 360 -24.40 3.78 12.44
C SER A 360 -23.39 2.63 12.44
N PRO A 361 -22.21 2.79 13.05
CA PRO A 361 -21.19 1.74 13.07
C PRO A 361 -21.75 0.49 13.78
N LEU A 362 -21.74 -0.64 13.08
CA LEU A 362 -22.25 -1.93 13.58
C LEU A 362 -21.24 -2.64 14.48
N ARG A 363 -19.98 -2.18 14.49
CA ARG A 363 -18.92 -2.63 15.41
C ARG A 363 -18.41 -1.45 16.24
N SER A 364 -18.20 -1.72 17.52
CA SER A 364 -17.44 -0.80 18.36
C SER A 364 -15.98 -0.78 17.89
N THR A 365 -15.49 0.40 17.50
CA THR A 365 -14.07 0.60 17.16
C THR A 365 -13.15 0.44 18.37
N SER A 366 -13.71 0.39 19.60
CA SER A 366 -12.98 0.08 20.83
C SER A 366 -12.38 -1.33 20.83
N ASP A 367 -12.93 -2.25 20.05
CA ASP A 367 -12.46 -3.65 20.00
C ASP A 367 -11.11 -3.78 19.25
N CYS A 368 -10.72 -2.76 18.48
CA CYS A 368 -9.44 -2.74 17.76
C CYS A 368 -8.28 -2.13 18.56
N GLY A 369 -8.52 -1.60 19.76
CA GLY A 369 -7.49 -0.98 20.63
C GLY A 369 -6.90 0.33 20.15
N TYR A 370 -7.42 0.94 19.07
CA TYR A 370 -6.88 2.15 18.43
C TYR A 370 -7.76 3.41 18.59
N GLY A 371 -8.79 3.37 19.41
CA GLY A 371 -9.74 4.49 19.56
C GLY A 371 -10.79 4.52 18.45
N GLU A 372 -11.49 5.64 18.31
CA GLU A 372 -12.50 5.83 17.26
C GLU A 372 -11.83 5.89 15.88
N ILE A 373 -12.02 4.85 15.08
CA ILE A 373 -11.56 4.79 13.68
C ILE A 373 -12.75 5.17 12.81
N PRO A 374 -12.61 6.16 11.92
CA PRO A 374 -13.75 6.65 11.12
C PRO A 374 -14.27 5.62 10.10
N GLY A 375 -13.45 4.64 9.68
CA GLY A 375 -13.88 3.62 8.73
C GLY A 375 -12.98 2.40 8.75
N VAL A 376 -13.44 1.35 8.08
CA VAL A 376 -12.70 0.11 7.83
C VAL A 376 -12.21 0.14 6.39
N ALA A 377 -10.97 -0.29 6.17
CA ALA A 377 -10.35 -0.39 4.86
C ALA A 377 -9.78 -1.79 4.63
N HIS A 378 -9.72 -2.20 3.38
CA HIS A 378 -8.99 -3.40 3.00
C HIS A 378 -7.49 -3.13 3.05
N GLN A 379 -6.72 -4.05 3.65
CA GLN A 379 -5.28 -4.08 3.55
C GLN A 379 -4.89 -5.15 2.54
N GLY A 380 -4.18 -4.76 1.51
CA GLY A 380 -3.43 -5.66 0.67
C GLY A 380 -2.01 -5.83 1.20
N GLY A 381 -1.19 -6.56 0.49
CA GLY A 381 0.22 -6.58 0.76
C GLY A 381 0.90 -7.89 0.46
N SER A 382 2.21 -7.77 0.53
CA SER A 382 3.11 -8.85 0.20
C SER A 382 4.36 -8.83 1.07
N SER A 383 4.99 -9.98 1.11
CA SER A 383 6.34 -10.14 1.61
C SER A 383 7.32 -10.36 0.49
N LEU A 384 8.55 -9.97 0.68
CA LEU A 384 9.67 -10.44 -0.12
C LEU A 384 10.19 -11.72 0.54
N ALA A 385 9.89 -12.85 -0.08
CA ALA A 385 10.26 -14.17 0.41
C ALA A 385 11.60 -14.62 -0.18
N VAL A 386 12.34 -15.43 0.58
CA VAL A 386 13.55 -16.12 0.14
C VAL A 386 13.19 -17.58 -0.12
N SER A 387 13.52 -18.09 -1.30
CA SER A 387 13.20 -19.46 -1.68
C SER A 387 14.03 -20.49 -0.91
N CYS A 388 13.39 -21.51 -0.34
CA CYS A 388 14.11 -22.63 0.26
C CYS A 388 14.81 -23.52 -0.78
N LEU A 389 14.48 -23.39 -2.07
CA LEU A 389 15.13 -24.15 -3.16
C LEU A 389 16.58 -23.70 -3.44
N LEU A 390 17.02 -22.56 -2.88
CA LEU A 390 18.40 -22.09 -3.00
C LEU A 390 19.46 -23.12 -2.55
N TYR A 391 19.10 -24.03 -1.64
CA TYR A 391 20.01 -25.01 -1.09
C TYR A 391 19.91 -26.38 -1.79
N THR A 392 18.95 -26.57 -2.69
CA THR A 392 18.72 -27.86 -3.35
C THR A 392 19.35 -27.97 -4.74
N SER A 393 19.77 -26.84 -5.33
CA SER A 393 20.35 -26.81 -6.67
C SER A 393 21.82 -27.24 -6.75
N ASP A 394 22.52 -27.33 -5.59
CA ASP A 394 23.96 -27.69 -5.50
C ASP A 394 24.20 -29.06 -4.84
N ALA A 395 23.18 -29.91 -4.68
CA ALA A 395 23.32 -31.25 -4.09
C ALA A 395 23.39 -32.35 -5.15
#